data_49f704b750ca8f22ee89417f787a2fc8
#
_entry.id   49f704b750ca8f22ee89417f787a2fc8
#
_cell.length_a   1.000
_cell.length_b   1.000
_cell.length_c   1.000
_cell.angle_alpha   90.00
_cell.angle_beta   90.00
_cell.angle_gamma   90.00
#
_symmetry.space_group_name_H-M   'P 1'
#
loop_
_entity.id
_entity.type
_entity.pdbx_description
1 polymer ?
#
loop_
_entity_poly.entity_id
_entity_poly.type
_entity_poly.pdbx_seq_one_letter_code
_entity_poly.pdbx_strand_id
1 'polypeptide(L)'
;MSSQSINQNKENVFITGATGCVGHYLIRECLKNPNFHIHILVRKPEKLKLSKEDFKKITLHIGDFKQIEKYAEIIKEMDYIIHSVTEWWGAEQTREVNVDKTKEFFMMADQDRLKQIIYFSTASILGKNNQVVKEAELYGSDYIKSKYYAYHMIQSLPFANKITTVFPTMVFGGDNHYPKSHITKGVYSTLHYLNYIRFIYVNGAFHFIHADDIAKVAVYVMQNPTEQKEYVLGNKEVSIKEAITVLYTLFNKKPWFKIYVSEKTIFILAKIFRIKIGKWEEYCINNPYMTFNTVSPEDFGLDNTFSNLEALINDIKLMNKPV
;
A
#
# COMPACT_ATOMS: atom_id res chain seq x y z
N MET A 1 -31.61 -40.09 8.44
CA MET A 1 -31.41 -39.06 7.42
C MET A 1 -30.05 -38.49 7.66
N SER A 2 -29.07 -38.96 6.91
CA SER A 2 -27.67 -38.52 7.01
C SER A 2 -27.53 -37.16 6.33
N SER A 3 -27.23 -36.11 7.10
CA SER A 3 -26.79 -34.85 6.59
C SER A 3 -25.44 -35.04 5.87
N GLN A 4 -25.47 -35.18 4.55
CA GLN A 4 -24.28 -35.01 3.73
C GLN A 4 -23.81 -33.56 3.96
N SER A 5 -22.71 -33.41 4.73
CA SER A 5 -21.94 -32.20 4.74
C SER A 5 -21.46 -31.96 3.31
N ILE A 6 -21.97 -30.91 2.70
CA ILE A 6 -21.46 -30.37 1.44
C ILE A 6 -20.02 -29.95 1.76
N ASN A 7 -19.08 -30.78 1.33
CA ASN A 7 -17.65 -30.48 1.37
C ASN A 7 -17.42 -29.39 0.29
N GLN A 8 -17.74 -28.14 0.61
CA GLN A 8 -17.40 -27.02 -0.26
C GLN A 8 -15.88 -26.99 -0.34
N ASN A 9 -15.32 -27.31 -1.50
CA ASN A 9 -13.89 -27.15 -1.76
C ASN A 9 -13.53 -25.71 -1.46
N LYS A 10 -12.71 -25.48 -0.41
CA LYS A 10 -12.24 -24.15 -0.07
C LYS A 10 -11.38 -23.61 -1.20
N GLU A 11 -11.48 -22.29 -1.42
CA GLU A 11 -10.65 -21.59 -2.39
C GLU A 11 -9.31 -21.22 -1.74
N ASN A 12 -8.22 -21.57 -2.40
CA ASN A 12 -6.88 -21.34 -1.90
C ASN A 12 -6.41 -19.92 -2.24
N VAL A 13 -6.02 -19.15 -1.23
CA VAL A 13 -5.52 -17.78 -1.36
C VAL A 13 -4.07 -17.71 -0.89
N PHE A 14 -3.14 -17.31 -1.77
CA PHE A 14 -1.73 -17.14 -1.41
C PHE A 14 -1.41 -15.66 -1.16
N ILE A 15 -0.94 -15.33 0.04
CA ILE A 15 -0.61 -13.96 0.43
C ILE A 15 0.89 -13.83 0.66
N THR A 16 1.54 -12.90 -0.06
CA THR A 16 2.91 -12.47 0.19
C THR A 16 2.95 -11.11 0.85
N GLY A 17 4.02 -10.78 1.57
CA GLY A 17 4.11 -9.52 2.32
C GLY A 17 3.30 -9.51 3.63
N ALA A 18 2.87 -10.67 4.10
CA ALA A 18 2.00 -10.90 5.26
C ALA A 18 2.46 -10.20 6.57
N THR A 19 3.77 -10.03 6.79
CA THR A 19 4.33 -9.37 7.99
C THR A 19 4.39 -7.85 7.90
N GLY A 20 4.00 -7.26 6.77
CA GLY A 20 3.92 -5.81 6.57
C GLY A 20 2.66 -5.20 7.20
N CYS A 21 2.57 -3.86 7.21
CA CYS A 21 1.38 -3.15 7.67
C CYS A 21 0.13 -3.64 6.92
N VAL A 22 0.09 -3.46 5.60
CA VAL A 22 -1.06 -3.86 4.76
C VAL A 22 -1.32 -5.37 4.83
N GLY A 23 -0.24 -6.19 4.88
CA GLY A 23 -0.35 -7.66 4.92
C GLY A 23 -1.17 -8.19 6.09
N HIS A 24 -1.05 -7.60 7.29
CA HIS A 24 -1.87 -7.99 8.44
C HIS A 24 -3.35 -7.73 8.23
N TYR A 25 -3.71 -6.57 7.64
CA TYR A 25 -5.10 -6.24 7.32
C TYR A 25 -5.65 -7.14 6.20
N LEU A 26 -4.84 -7.50 5.20
CA LEU A 26 -5.20 -8.44 4.15
C LEU A 26 -5.54 -9.82 4.71
N ILE A 27 -4.70 -10.35 5.61
CA ILE A 27 -4.99 -11.64 6.29
C ILE A 27 -6.31 -11.54 7.06
N ARG A 28 -6.48 -10.47 7.86
CA ARG A 28 -7.69 -10.27 8.65
C ARG A 28 -8.95 -10.19 7.77
N GLU A 29 -8.85 -9.51 6.65
CA GLU A 29 -9.97 -9.38 5.72
C GLU A 29 -10.30 -10.71 5.04
N CYS A 30 -9.30 -11.46 4.57
CA CYS A 30 -9.49 -12.80 4.00
C CYS A 30 -10.08 -13.79 5.01
N LEU A 31 -9.71 -13.70 6.30
CA LEU A 31 -10.23 -14.56 7.36
C LEU A 31 -11.73 -14.40 7.63
N LYS A 32 -12.34 -13.30 7.18
CA LYS A 32 -13.79 -13.10 7.26
C LYS A 32 -14.58 -14.06 6.35
N ASN A 33 -13.94 -14.53 5.26
CA ASN A 33 -14.57 -15.49 4.36
C ASN A 33 -14.21 -16.94 4.80
N PRO A 34 -15.17 -17.73 5.33
CA PRO A 34 -14.92 -19.08 5.80
C PRO A 34 -14.56 -20.06 4.67
N ASN A 35 -14.85 -19.71 3.42
CA ASN A 35 -14.55 -20.52 2.24
C ASN A 35 -13.10 -20.35 1.76
N PHE A 36 -12.33 -19.44 2.34
CA PHE A 36 -10.91 -19.29 2.01
C PHE A 36 -10.04 -20.24 2.85
N HIS A 37 -9.06 -20.84 2.17
CA HIS A 37 -7.92 -21.47 2.78
C HIS A 37 -6.69 -20.60 2.49
N ILE A 38 -6.18 -19.97 3.54
CA ILE A 38 -5.18 -18.90 3.40
C ILE A 38 -3.79 -19.47 3.58
N HIS A 39 -2.94 -19.32 2.56
CA HIS A 39 -1.53 -19.66 2.56
C HIS A 39 -0.71 -18.37 2.65
N ILE A 40 0.23 -18.29 3.56
CA ILE A 40 1.11 -17.11 3.70
C ILE A 40 2.58 -17.51 3.65
N LEU A 41 3.39 -16.75 2.92
CA LEU A 41 4.84 -16.89 2.88
C LEU A 41 5.49 -15.81 3.73
N VAL A 42 6.29 -16.20 4.72
CA VAL A 42 7.00 -15.28 5.61
C VAL A 42 8.41 -15.74 5.93
N ARG A 43 9.34 -14.80 6.05
CA ARG A 43 10.71 -15.07 6.47
C ARG A 43 10.83 -15.28 7.99
N LYS A 44 10.01 -14.55 8.75
CA LYS A 44 10.08 -14.44 10.22
C LYS A 44 8.69 -14.53 10.81
N PRO A 45 8.23 -15.74 11.16
CA PRO A 45 6.88 -15.97 11.69
C PRO A 45 6.57 -15.18 12.96
N GLU A 46 7.57 -14.91 13.79
CA GLU A 46 7.46 -14.16 15.04
C GLU A 46 7.02 -12.69 14.82
N LYS A 47 7.11 -12.19 13.58
CA LYS A 47 6.61 -10.85 13.20
C LYS A 47 5.12 -10.82 12.88
N LEU A 48 4.48 -11.98 12.75
CA LEU A 48 3.03 -12.04 12.56
C LEU A 48 2.31 -11.74 13.88
N LYS A 49 1.44 -10.77 13.87
CA LYS A 49 0.64 -10.33 15.01
C LYS A 49 -0.80 -10.83 14.86
N LEU A 50 -0.96 -12.15 14.80
CA LEU A 50 -2.25 -12.82 14.70
C LEU A 50 -2.64 -13.44 16.03
N SER A 51 -3.95 -13.57 16.28
CA SER A 51 -4.44 -14.33 17.41
C SER A 51 -4.13 -15.83 17.26
N LYS A 52 -4.10 -16.57 18.37
CA LYS A 52 -3.94 -18.03 18.31
C LYS A 52 -5.03 -18.72 17.48
N GLU A 53 -6.22 -18.18 17.49
CA GLU A 53 -7.37 -18.65 16.70
C GLU A 53 -7.16 -18.44 15.20
N ASP A 54 -6.66 -17.26 14.82
CA ASP A 54 -6.41 -16.92 13.41
C ASP A 54 -5.24 -17.73 12.85
N PHE A 55 -4.20 -17.98 13.67
CA PHE A 55 -3.10 -18.84 13.28
C PHE A 55 -3.55 -20.28 12.90
N LYS A 56 -4.60 -20.81 13.55
CA LYS A 56 -5.15 -22.14 13.22
C LYS A 56 -5.86 -22.19 11.87
N LYS A 57 -6.24 -21.04 11.33
CA LYS A 57 -7.02 -20.92 10.07
C LYS A 57 -6.13 -20.68 8.85
N ILE A 58 -4.82 -20.57 9.03
CA ILE A 58 -3.87 -20.30 7.96
C ILE A 58 -2.85 -21.41 7.82
N THR A 59 -2.36 -21.59 6.59
CA THR A 59 -1.20 -22.45 6.31
C THR A 59 0.03 -21.56 6.16
N LEU A 60 1.01 -21.78 7.06
CA LEU A 60 2.23 -20.99 7.11
C LEU A 60 3.35 -21.66 6.33
N HIS A 61 3.93 -20.93 5.37
CA HIS A 61 5.14 -21.28 4.65
C HIS A 61 6.28 -20.38 5.13
N ILE A 62 7.38 -21.01 5.61
CA ILE A 62 8.54 -20.26 6.11
C ILE A 62 9.62 -20.25 5.05
N GLY A 63 9.96 -19.07 4.53
CA GLY A 63 10.98 -18.90 3.53
C GLY A 63 11.11 -17.47 3.02
N ASP A 64 12.11 -17.26 2.16
CA ASP A 64 12.35 -15.97 1.50
C ASP A 64 11.67 -15.96 0.14
N PHE A 65 10.99 -14.85 -0.20
CA PHE A 65 10.38 -14.66 -1.51
C PHE A 65 11.41 -14.72 -2.66
N LYS A 66 12.66 -14.43 -2.41
CA LYS A 66 13.76 -14.61 -3.37
C LYS A 66 13.96 -16.07 -3.81
N GLN A 67 13.44 -17.01 -3.04
CA GLN A 67 13.47 -18.45 -3.31
C GLN A 67 12.07 -18.99 -3.59
N ILE A 68 11.23 -18.20 -4.25
CA ILE A 68 9.81 -18.52 -4.46
C ILE A 68 9.61 -19.80 -5.27
N GLU A 69 10.57 -20.19 -6.10
CA GLU A 69 10.57 -21.42 -6.88
C GLU A 69 10.43 -22.69 -6.03
N LYS A 70 10.84 -22.66 -4.76
CA LYS A 70 10.67 -23.77 -3.82
C LYS A 70 9.20 -24.07 -3.50
N TYR A 71 8.32 -23.15 -3.80
CA TYR A 71 6.88 -23.23 -3.51
C TYR A 71 6.03 -23.44 -4.76
N ALA A 72 6.66 -23.77 -5.92
CA ALA A 72 5.99 -23.88 -7.20
C ALA A 72 4.78 -24.84 -7.17
N GLU A 73 4.92 -26.00 -6.54
CA GLU A 73 3.81 -27.00 -6.44
C GLU A 73 2.64 -26.46 -5.61
N ILE A 74 2.92 -25.67 -4.57
CA ILE A 74 1.89 -25.05 -3.76
C ILE A 74 1.20 -23.94 -4.55
N ILE A 75 1.98 -23.13 -5.28
CA ILE A 75 1.47 -22.00 -6.05
C ILE A 75 0.52 -22.44 -7.17
N LYS A 76 0.77 -23.60 -7.80
CA LYS A 76 -0.13 -24.21 -8.79
C LYS A 76 -1.53 -24.50 -8.24
N GLU A 77 -1.65 -24.74 -6.95
CA GLU A 77 -2.91 -25.06 -6.29
C GLU A 77 -3.72 -23.84 -5.85
N MET A 78 -3.28 -22.62 -6.22
CA MET A 78 -3.92 -21.38 -5.78
C MET A 78 -5.02 -20.94 -6.73
N ASP A 79 -6.17 -20.58 -6.16
CA ASP A 79 -7.28 -19.93 -6.85
C ASP A 79 -7.08 -18.42 -6.92
N TYR A 80 -6.46 -17.84 -5.86
CA TYR A 80 -6.18 -16.41 -5.74
C TYR A 80 -4.78 -16.14 -5.24
N ILE A 81 -4.19 -15.04 -5.69
CA ILE A 81 -2.91 -14.53 -5.22
C ILE A 81 -3.06 -13.08 -4.81
N ILE A 82 -2.58 -12.72 -3.61
CA ILE A 82 -2.42 -11.33 -3.17
C ILE A 82 -0.92 -11.06 -2.98
N HIS A 83 -0.36 -10.25 -3.86
CA HIS A 83 1.08 -9.99 -3.88
C HIS A 83 1.40 -8.58 -3.40
N SER A 84 1.79 -8.45 -2.13
CA SER A 84 2.15 -7.17 -1.49
C SER A 84 3.60 -7.11 -0.97
N VAL A 85 4.39 -8.17 -1.20
CA VAL A 85 5.83 -8.12 -0.88
C VAL A 85 6.52 -7.09 -1.76
N THR A 86 7.48 -6.37 -1.18
CA THR A 86 8.28 -5.39 -1.92
C THR A 86 9.63 -5.18 -1.24
N GLU A 87 10.65 -4.94 -2.05
CA GLU A 87 11.95 -4.44 -1.61
C GLU A 87 12.02 -2.93 -1.87
N TRP A 88 12.63 -2.18 -0.94
CA TRP A 88 12.65 -0.72 -0.98
C TRP A 88 13.99 -0.12 -1.37
N TRP A 89 15.08 -0.85 -1.18
CA TRP A 89 16.43 -0.32 -1.26
C TRP A 89 17.33 -1.17 -2.14
N GLY A 90 18.21 -0.50 -2.88
CA GLY A 90 19.18 -1.11 -3.77
C GLY A 90 18.61 -1.43 -5.14
N ALA A 91 19.24 -0.93 -6.20
CA ALA A 91 18.75 -1.06 -7.57
C ALA A 91 18.63 -2.54 -8.01
N GLU A 92 19.62 -3.36 -7.66
CA GLU A 92 19.63 -4.79 -7.97
C GLU A 92 18.57 -5.55 -7.16
N GLN A 93 18.52 -5.32 -5.85
CA GLN A 93 17.59 -6.00 -4.94
C GLN A 93 16.14 -5.67 -5.24
N THR A 94 15.83 -4.39 -5.54
CA THR A 94 14.49 -3.98 -5.90
C THR A 94 14.07 -4.57 -7.26
N ARG A 95 14.98 -4.64 -8.22
CA ARG A 95 14.72 -5.29 -9.52
C ARG A 95 14.47 -6.78 -9.34
N GLU A 96 15.37 -7.47 -8.62
CA GLU A 96 15.25 -8.90 -8.36
C GLU A 96 13.88 -9.24 -7.73
N VAL A 97 13.53 -8.58 -6.61
CA VAL A 97 12.31 -8.92 -5.86
C VAL A 97 11.05 -8.41 -6.54
N ASN A 98 11.04 -7.11 -6.93
CA ASN A 98 9.80 -6.45 -7.36
C ASN A 98 9.46 -6.73 -8.84
N VAL A 99 10.43 -7.18 -9.65
CA VAL A 99 10.22 -7.46 -11.09
C VAL A 99 10.44 -8.93 -11.39
N ASP A 100 11.68 -9.41 -11.23
CA ASP A 100 12.08 -10.71 -11.78
C ASP A 100 11.41 -11.86 -10.98
N LYS A 101 11.51 -11.86 -9.65
CA LYS A 101 10.85 -12.88 -8.81
C LYS A 101 9.33 -12.73 -8.77
N THR A 102 8.78 -11.51 -8.95
CA THR A 102 7.34 -11.30 -9.12
C THR A 102 6.85 -11.94 -10.41
N LYS A 103 7.59 -11.80 -11.54
CA LYS A 103 7.28 -12.49 -12.80
C LYS A 103 7.31 -13.99 -12.63
N GLU A 104 8.39 -14.52 -12.07
CA GLU A 104 8.56 -15.95 -11.80
C GLU A 104 7.41 -16.50 -10.96
N PHE A 105 7.05 -15.81 -9.87
CA PHE A 105 5.94 -16.17 -9.00
C PHE A 105 4.60 -16.28 -9.74
N PHE A 106 4.25 -15.28 -10.54
CA PHE A 106 2.99 -15.30 -11.29
C PHE A 106 2.95 -16.38 -12.38
N MET A 107 4.09 -16.65 -13.01
CA MET A 107 4.20 -17.70 -14.03
C MET A 107 4.11 -19.12 -13.49
N MET A 108 4.29 -19.34 -12.18
CA MET A 108 4.13 -20.65 -11.53
C MET A 108 2.66 -21.03 -11.30
N ALA A 109 1.74 -20.04 -11.27
CA ALA A 109 0.34 -20.33 -11.06
C ALA A 109 -0.25 -21.10 -12.24
N ASP A 110 -1.09 -22.09 -11.92
CA ASP A 110 -1.88 -22.80 -12.94
C ASP A 110 -2.92 -21.84 -13.50
N GLN A 111 -2.80 -21.52 -14.77
CA GLN A 111 -3.66 -20.53 -15.42
C GLN A 111 -5.11 -20.99 -15.58
N ASP A 112 -5.37 -22.29 -15.63
CA ASP A 112 -6.73 -22.82 -15.74
C ASP A 112 -7.44 -22.75 -14.40
N ARG A 113 -6.70 -22.92 -13.30
CA ARG A 113 -7.20 -22.83 -11.94
C ARG A 113 -7.27 -21.40 -11.40
N LEU A 114 -6.25 -20.60 -11.69
CA LEU A 114 -6.12 -19.23 -11.19
C LEU A 114 -7.30 -18.36 -11.61
N LYS A 115 -8.02 -17.78 -10.64
CA LYS A 115 -9.13 -16.86 -10.86
C LYS A 115 -8.66 -15.41 -10.96
N GLN A 116 -7.86 -14.97 -9.97
CA GLN A 116 -7.44 -13.57 -9.88
C GLN A 116 -6.13 -13.41 -9.12
N ILE A 117 -5.30 -12.45 -9.58
CA ILE A 117 -4.14 -11.92 -8.84
C ILE A 117 -4.43 -10.47 -8.46
N ILE A 118 -4.20 -10.10 -7.22
CA ILE A 118 -4.14 -8.71 -6.77
C ILE A 118 -2.67 -8.33 -6.59
N TYR A 119 -2.18 -7.45 -7.46
CA TYR A 119 -0.82 -6.94 -7.41
C TYR A 119 -0.77 -5.54 -6.81
N PHE A 120 0.09 -5.35 -5.81
CA PHE A 120 0.31 -4.06 -5.16
C PHE A 120 1.42 -3.27 -5.86
N SER A 121 1.03 -2.26 -6.63
CA SER A 121 1.90 -1.23 -7.17
C SER A 121 1.96 -0.02 -6.23
N THR A 122 2.08 1.19 -6.74
CA THR A 122 2.09 2.46 -6.00
C THR A 122 1.59 3.59 -6.87
N ALA A 123 0.82 4.52 -6.30
CA ALA A 123 0.43 5.74 -7.02
C ALA A 123 1.62 6.63 -7.39
N SER A 124 2.81 6.40 -6.81
CA SER A 124 4.03 7.16 -7.15
C SER A 124 4.52 6.98 -8.60
N ILE A 125 4.02 5.97 -9.33
CA ILE A 125 4.34 5.82 -10.77
C ILE A 125 3.31 6.50 -11.68
N LEU A 126 2.27 7.10 -11.10
CA LEU A 126 1.17 7.70 -11.83
C LEU A 126 1.26 9.24 -11.86
N GLY A 127 0.74 9.81 -12.91
CA GLY A 127 0.50 11.23 -13.07
C GLY A 127 -0.99 11.52 -13.24
N LYS A 128 -1.30 12.59 -13.96
CA LYS A 128 -2.68 13.02 -14.24
C LYS A 128 -3.47 11.89 -14.92
N ASN A 129 -4.76 11.81 -14.58
CA ASN A 129 -5.69 10.82 -15.15
C ASN A 129 -5.22 9.36 -14.94
N ASN A 130 -4.51 9.10 -13.84
CA ASN A 130 -3.99 7.78 -13.49
C ASN A 130 -3.05 7.16 -14.55
N GLN A 131 -2.43 7.97 -15.41
CA GLN A 131 -1.51 7.48 -16.42
C GLN A 131 -0.11 7.25 -15.83
N VAL A 132 0.50 6.11 -16.18
CA VAL A 132 1.89 5.84 -15.79
C VAL A 132 2.82 6.85 -16.45
N VAL A 133 3.68 7.49 -15.66
CA VAL A 133 4.57 8.57 -16.13
C VAL A 133 6.01 8.07 -16.31
N LYS A 134 6.64 8.52 -17.41
CA LYS A 134 8.03 8.14 -17.70
C LYS A 134 9.03 8.72 -16.70
N GLU A 135 8.68 9.78 -16.02
CA GLU A 135 9.47 10.40 -14.95
C GLU A 135 9.71 9.44 -13.78
N ALA A 136 8.79 8.49 -13.55
CA ALA A 136 8.98 7.43 -12.55
C ALA A 136 10.19 6.53 -12.90
N GLU A 137 10.38 6.22 -14.18
CA GLU A 137 11.56 5.49 -14.68
C GLU A 137 12.83 6.35 -14.61
N LEU A 138 12.76 7.60 -15.09
CA LEU A 138 13.92 8.46 -15.27
C LEU A 138 14.49 8.97 -13.94
N TYR A 139 13.61 9.37 -13.03
CA TYR A 139 13.95 10.13 -11.82
C TYR A 139 13.61 9.41 -10.53
N GLY A 140 12.73 8.40 -10.57
CA GLY A 140 12.27 7.68 -9.39
C GLY A 140 13.41 7.05 -8.58
N SER A 141 13.17 6.83 -7.29
CA SER A 141 14.04 5.99 -6.46
C SER A 141 14.09 4.55 -7.02
N ASP A 142 15.02 3.73 -6.55
CA ASP A 142 15.11 2.32 -6.96
C ASP A 142 13.77 1.59 -6.81
N TYR A 143 13.05 1.86 -5.72
CA TYR A 143 11.70 1.35 -5.49
C TYR A 143 10.72 1.80 -6.58
N ILE A 144 10.63 3.11 -6.86
CA ILE A 144 9.69 3.66 -7.85
C ILE A 144 9.99 3.11 -9.24
N LYS A 145 11.27 3.08 -9.63
CA LYS A 145 11.72 2.49 -10.90
C LYS A 145 11.33 1.02 -11.01
N SER A 146 11.55 0.25 -9.94
CA SER A 146 11.19 -1.17 -9.94
C SER A 146 9.67 -1.39 -10.08
N LYS A 147 8.84 -0.53 -9.45
CA LYS A 147 7.38 -0.58 -9.61
C LYS A 147 6.93 -0.19 -11.01
N TYR A 148 7.61 0.77 -11.65
CA TYR A 148 7.39 1.11 -13.06
C TYR A 148 7.68 -0.10 -13.97
N TYR A 149 8.84 -0.73 -13.82
CA TYR A 149 9.20 -1.92 -14.62
C TYR A 149 8.27 -3.12 -14.34
N ALA A 150 7.90 -3.34 -13.08
CA ALA A 150 6.95 -4.40 -12.72
C ALA A 150 5.57 -4.17 -13.35
N TYR A 151 5.08 -2.94 -13.40
CA TYR A 151 3.84 -2.60 -14.08
C TYR A 151 3.88 -3.03 -15.56
N HIS A 152 4.92 -2.63 -16.31
CA HIS A 152 5.06 -2.99 -17.72
C HIS A 152 5.28 -4.50 -17.92
N MET A 153 6.01 -5.15 -17.03
CA MET A 153 6.18 -6.59 -17.04
C MET A 153 4.82 -7.30 -16.91
N ILE A 154 3.98 -6.87 -15.96
CA ILE A 154 2.67 -7.47 -15.71
C ILE A 154 1.77 -7.32 -16.94
N GLN A 155 1.74 -6.14 -17.57
CA GLN A 155 0.96 -5.91 -18.80
C GLN A 155 1.39 -6.82 -19.95
N SER A 156 2.62 -7.34 -19.95
CA SER A 156 3.15 -8.25 -20.96
C SER A 156 2.85 -9.73 -20.69
N LEU A 157 2.28 -10.08 -19.54
CA LEU A 157 1.98 -11.47 -19.21
C LEU A 157 0.79 -12.01 -20.04
N PRO A 158 0.81 -13.29 -20.47
CA PRO A 158 -0.27 -13.85 -21.28
C PRO A 158 -1.62 -13.92 -20.57
N PHE A 159 -1.63 -13.81 -19.25
CA PHE A 159 -2.83 -13.79 -18.39
C PHE A 159 -2.98 -12.47 -17.63
N ALA A 160 -2.51 -11.36 -18.21
CA ALA A 160 -2.66 -10.02 -17.60
C ALA A 160 -4.12 -9.67 -17.30
N ASN A 161 -5.07 -10.22 -18.05
CA ASN A 161 -6.51 -10.08 -17.81
C ASN A 161 -6.99 -10.70 -16.49
N LYS A 162 -6.21 -11.59 -15.85
CA LYS A 162 -6.45 -12.14 -14.51
C LYS A 162 -5.74 -11.35 -13.40
N ILE A 163 -5.02 -10.27 -13.73
CA ILE A 163 -4.28 -9.48 -12.76
C ILE A 163 -4.95 -8.12 -12.57
N THR A 164 -5.36 -7.83 -11.36
CA THR A 164 -5.79 -6.49 -10.95
C THR A 164 -4.65 -5.80 -10.22
N THR A 165 -4.21 -4.66 -10.75
CA THR A 165 -3.18 -3.82 -10.15
C THR A 165 -3.83 -2.76 -9.26
N VAL A 166 -3.47 -2.73 -7.99
CA VAL A 166 -3.88 -1.66 -7.07
C VAL A 166 -2.72 -0.70 -6.83
N PHE A 167 -3.02 0.59 -6.84
CA PHE A 167 -2.06 1.68 -6.67
C PHE A 167 -2.41 2.46 -5.39
N PRO A 168 -1.97 2.00 -4.21
CA PRO A 168 -2.20 2.76 -2.99
C PRO A 168 -1.56 4.14 -3.05
N THR A 169 -2.26 5.15 -2.57
CA THR A 169 -1.75 6.50 -2.35
C THR A 169 -0.94 6.56 -1.05
N MET A 170 -1.02 7.62 -0.24
CA MET A 170 -0.30 7.67 1.04
C MET A 170 -0.93 6.72 2.05
N VAL A 171 -0.27 5.59 2.30
CA VAL A 171 -0.78 4.53 3.17
C VAL A 171 -0.55 4.87 4.64
N PHE A 172 -1.63 5.08 5.37
CA PHE A 172 -1.65 5.08 6.82
C PHE A 172 -2.04 3.71 7.36
N GLY A 173 -1.70 3.40 8.60
CA GLY A 173 -2.12 2.17 9.24
C GLY A 173 -1.11 1.65 10.23
N GLY A 174 -1.50 0.56 10.89
CA GLY A 174 -0.80 0.02 12.05
C GLY A 174 -1.16 0.75 13.32
N ASP A 175 -1.07 0.03 14.41
CA ASP A 175 -1.44 0.48 15.74
C ASP A 175 -0.43 -0.05 16.78
N ASN A 176 -0.85 -0.25 18.02
CA ASN A 176 -0.01 -0.87 19.04
C ASN A 176 0.13 -2.39 18.85
N HIS A 177 -0.70 -3.00 18.02
CA HIS A 177 -0.68 -4.43 17.72
C HIS A 177 -0.06 -4.71 16.34
N TYR A 178 -0.52 -4.03 15.28
CA TYR A 178 -0.01 -4.20 13.92
C TYR A 178 1.15 -3.26 13.60
N PRO A 179 2.07 -3.65 12.71
CA PRO A 179 3.20 -2.81 12.31
C PRO A 179 2.71 -1.50 11.68
N LYS A 180 3.24 -0.37 12.14
CA LYS A 180 2.93 0.95 11.58
C LYS A 180 3.50 1.10 10.17
N SER A 181 2.73 1.70 9.27
CA SER A 181 3.19 2.08 7.93
C SER A 181 4.34 3.11 7.99
N HIS A 182 5.05 3.30 6.87
CA HIS A 182 6.09 4.33 6.78
C HIS A 182 5.53 5.73 6.99
N ILE A 183 4.34 6.02 6.43
CA ILE A 183 3.67 7.32 6.57
C ILE A 183 3.25 7.56 8.02
N THR A 184 2.62 6.58 8.67
CA THR A 184 2.25 6.69 10.09
C THR A 184 3.47 6.97 10.96
N LYS A 185 4.59 6.27 10.75
CA LYS A 185 5.86 6.54 11.45
C LYS A 185 6.38 7.96 11.15
N GLY A 186 6.28 8.41 9.89
CA GLY A 186 6.67 9.75 9.47
C GLY A 186 5.88 10.84 10.20
N VAL A 187 4.57 10.67 10.37
CA VAL A 187 3.74 11.61 11.16
C VAL A 187 4.25 11.69 12.60
N TYR A 188 4.50 10.56 13.26
CA TYR A 188 5.06 10.58 14.62
C TYR A 188 6.37 11.38 14.71
N SER A 189 7.28 11.19 13.75
CA SER A 189 8.53 11.96 13.70
C SER A 189 8.28 13.45 13.46
N THR A 190 7.30 13.79 12.62
CA THR A 190 6.94 15.18 12.29
C THR A 190 6.36 15.93 13.49
N LEU A 191 5.65 15.24 14.39
CA LEU A 191 5.06 15.86 15.59
C LEU A 191 6.10 16.55 16.48
N HIS A 192 7.33 16.07 16.52
CA HIS A 192 8.43 16.71 17.26
C HIS A 192 8.74 18.12 16.73
N TYR A 193 8.55 18.35 15.43
CA TYR A 193 8.80 19.61 14.75
C TYR A 193 7.56 20.47 14.57
N LEU A 194 6.40 20.05 15.10
CA LEU A 194 5.12 20.75 14.89
C LEU A 194 5.17 22.22 15.35
N ASN A 195 5.96 22.55 16.37
CA ASN A 195 6.15 23.91 16.84
C ASN A 195 6.73 24.86 15.78
N TYR A 196 7.42 24.33 14.76
CA TYR A 196 8.04 25.07 13.67
C TYR A 196 7.22 24.96 12.38
N ILE A 197 6.87 23.74 11.98
CA ILE A 197 6.19 23.48 10.70
C ILE A 197 4.76 24.05 10.63
N ARG A 198 4.10 24.26 11.78
CA ARG A 198 2.77 24.87 11.84
C ARG A 198 2.68 26.26 11.22
N PHE A 199 3.81 26.95 11.07
CA PHE A 199 3.89 28.28 10.45
C PHE A 199 4.10 28.20 8.93
N ILE A 200 4.54 27.06 8.40
CA ILE A 200 4.94 26.89 7.02
C ILE A 200 3.78 26.34 6.21
N TYR A 201 3.46 27.02 5.12
CA TYR A 201 2.45 26.61 4.18
C TYR A 201 3.05 26.51 2.79
N VAL A 202 2.84 25.38 2.14
CA VAL A 202 3.22 25.13 0.75
C VAL A 202 1.98 24.74 -0.04
N ASN A 203 2.00 25.00 -1.33
CA ASN A 203 0.97 24.51 -2.24
C ASN A 203 1.10 23.01 -2.42
N GLY A 204 -0.01 22.37 -2.72
CA GLY A 204 -0.05 20.95 -3.04
C GLY A 204 -1.25 20.25 -2.43
N ALA A 205 -1.52 19.08 -2.96
CA ALA A 205 -2.57 18.19 -2.48
C ALA A 205 -2.14 16.73 -2.69
N PHE A 206 -2.72 15.84 -1.90
CA PHE A 206 -2.46 14.41 -1.94
C PHE A 206 -3.71 13.63 -1.55
N HIS A 207 -3.69 12.34 -1.83
CA HIS A 207 -4.67 11.38 -1.31
C HIS A 207 -4.04 10.53 -0.23
N PHE A 208 -4.86 10.06 0.69
CA PHE A 208 -4.45 9.10 1.71
C PHE A 208 -5.45 7.95 1.78
N ILE A 209 -5.01 6.83 2.31
CA ILE A 209 -5.88 5.68 2.60
C ILE A 209 -5.35 4.91 3.81
N HIS A 210 -6.26 4.31 4.59
CA HIS A 210 -5.88 3.42 5.67
C HIS A 210 -5.63 2.00 5.17
N ALA A 211 -4.68 1.27 5.76
CA ALA A 211 -4.34 -0.09 5.37
C ALA A 211 -5.51 -1.09 5.49
N ASP A 212 -6.45 -0.83 6.40
CA ASP A 212 -7.68 -1.60 6.51
C ASP A 212 -8.58 -1.42 5.28
N ASP A 213 -8.73 -0.20 4.83
CA ASP A 213 -9.55 0.15 3.67
C ASP A 213 -8.93 -0.40 2.37
N ILE A 214 -7.59 -0.40 2.29
CA ILE A 214 -6.87 -1.09 1.21
C ILE A 214 -7.21 -2.57 1.19
N ALA A 215 -7.20 -3.23 2.35
CA ALA A 215 -7.50 -4.67 2.44
C ALA A 215 -8.95 -4.97 2.03
N LYS A 216 -9.91 -4.17 2.48
CA LYS A 216 -11.33 -4.30 2.10
C LYS A 216 -11.50 -4.23 0.58
N VAL A 217 -10.96 -3.17 -0.06
CA VAL A 217 -11.07 -3.01 -1.51
C VAL A 217 -10.34 -4.14 -2.24
N ALA A 218 -9.11 -4.48 -1.83
CA ALA A 218 -8.32 -5.51 -2.50
C ALA A 218 -9.02 -6.88 -2.48
N VAL A 219 -9.59 -7.29 -1.33
CA VAL A 219 -10.31 -8.57 -1.20
C VAL A 219 -11.64 -8.50 -1.94
N TYR A 220 -12.34 -7.36 -1.91
CA TYR A 220 -13.59 -7.19 -2.66
C TYR A 220 -13.37 -7.34 -4.18
N VAL A 221 -12.40 -6.62 -4.76
CA VAL A 221 -12.13 -6.71 -6.21
C VAL A 221 -11.54 -8.06 -6.62
N MET A 222 -10.88 -8.77 -5.71
CA MET A 222 -10.43 -10.15 -5.92
C MET A 222 -11.62 -11.10 -6.09
N GLN A 223 -12.65 -10.95 -5.24
CA GLN A 223 -13.84 -11.81 -5.27
C GLN A 223 -14.86 -11.40 -6.34
N ASN A 224 -14.83 -10.15 -6.77
CA ASN A 224 -15.75 -9.56 -7.74
C ASN A 224 -14.98 -8.99 -8.94
N PRO A 225 -14.35 -9.84 -9.76
CA PRO A 225 -13.52 -9.36 -10.87
C PRO A 225 -14.39 -8.64 -11.91
N THR A 226 -13.90 -7.49 -12.39
CA THR A 226 -14.51 -6.69 -13.44
C THR A 226 -13.58 -6.57 -14.64
N GLU A 227 -14.00 -5.88 -15.68
CA GLU A 227 -13.12 -5.51 -16.79
C GLU A 227 -12.05 -4.49 -16.37
N GLN A 228 -12.36 -3.66 -15.37
CA GLN A 228 -11.38 -2.73 -14.80
C GLN A 228 -10.29 -3.50 -14.06
N LYS A 229 -9.04 -3.31 -14.48
CA LYS A 229 -7.86 -4.01 -13.93
C LYS A 229 -6.93 -3.10 -13.14
N GLU A 230 -7.26 -1.83 -12.98
CA GLU A 230 -6.43 -0.83 -12.31
C GLU A 230 -7.27 0.02 -11.37
N TYR A 231 -6.85 0.10 -10.10
CA TYR A 231 -7.54 0.88 -9.09
C TYR A 231 -6.55 1.72 -8.29
N VAL A 232 -6.70 3.03 -8.33
CA VAL A 232 -5.93 3.93 -7.46
C VAL A 232 -6.67 4.06 -6.13
N LEU A 233 -6.07 3.54 -5.07
CA LEU A 233 -6.70 3.46 -3.76
C LEU A 233 -6.42 4.73 -2.95
N GLY A 234 -7.46 5.48 -2.62
CA GLY A 234 -7.34 6.72 -1.86
C GLY A 234 -8.68 7.33 -1.51
N ASN A 235 -8.73 8.05 -0.41
CA ASN A 235 -9.85 8.94 -0.08
C ASN A 235 -9.79 10.22 -0.95
N LYS A 236 -10.76 11.12 -0.79
CA LYS A 236 -10.75 12.44 -1.43
C LYS A 236 -9.44 13.16 -1.19
N GLU A 237 -9.06 14.01 -2.14
CA GLU A 237 -7.84 14.82 -2.02
C GLU A 237 -7.86 15.72 -0.80
N VAL A 238 -6.70 15.89 -0.19
CA VAL A 238 -6.47 16.79 0.94
C VAL A 238 -5.35 17.74 0.58
N SER A 239 -5.57 19.04 0.74
CA SER A 239 -4.51 20.03 0.54
C SER A 239 -3.48 19.96 1.67
N ILE A 240 -2.21 20.23 1.37
CA ILE A 240 -1.14 20.30 2.39
C ILE A 240 -1.51 21.32 3.48
N LYS A 241 -2.14 22.44 3.09
CA LYS A 241 -2.65 23.46 4.02
C LYS A 241 -3.67 22.89 5.00
N GLU A 242 -4.60 22.07 4.52
CA GLU A 242 -5.59 21.39 5.36
C GLU A 242 -4.92 20.38 6.30
N ALA A 243 -4.01 19.56 5.79
CA ALA A 243 -3.28 18.58 6.60
C ALA A 243 -2.51 19.24 7.75
N ILE A 244 -1.80 20.34 7.48
CA ILE A 244 -1.10 21.12 8.52
C ILE A 244 -2.12 21.72 9.51
N THR A 245 -3.28 22.19 9.03
CA THR A 245 -4.34 22.75 9.87
C THR A 245 -4.90 21.68 10.83
N VAL A 246 -5.20 20.49 10.34
CA VAL A 246 -5.65 19.35 11.15
C VAL A 246 -4.61 19.05 12.24
N LEU A 247 -3.33 18.92 11.86
CA LEU A 247 -2.26 18.63 12.80
C LEU A 247 -2.19 19.67 13.92
N TYR A 248 -2.03 20.96 13.63
CA TYR A 248 -1.87 21.94 14.70
C TYR A 248 -3.15 22.14 15.53
N THR A 249 -4.33 21.91 14.95
CA THR A 249 -5.61 22.01 15.70
C THR A 249 -5.73 20.86 16.69
N LEU A 250 -5.52 19.63 16.26
CA LEU A 250 -5.61 18.45 17.13
C LEU A 250 -4.57 18.46 18.26
N PHE A 251 -3.40 19.04 18.03
CA PHE A 251 -2.35 19.14 19.05
C PHE A 251 -2.31 20.48 19.81
N ASN A 252 -3.35 21.32 19.66
CA ASN A 252 -3.46 22.64 20.32
C ASN A 252 -2.25 23.55 20.09
N LYS A 253 -1.74 23.58 18.85
CA LYS A 253 -0.55 24.33 18.44
C LYS A 253 -0.86 25.39 17.37
N LYS A 254 -1.98 26.11 17.50
CA LYS A 254 -2.39 27.12 16.49
C LYS A 254 -1.26 28.11 16.21
N PRO A 255 -0.95 28.39 14.93
CA PRO A 255 0.01 29.41 14.55
C PRO A 255 -0.61 30.81 14.72
N TRP A 256 0.19 31.78 15.12
CA TRP A 256 -0.20 33.20 15.18
C TRP A 256 0.17 34.00 13.94
N PHE A 257 0.99 33.41 13.04
CA PHE A 257 1.26 33.90 11.68
C PHE A 257 1.44 32.72 10.72
N LYS A 258 1.48 32.98 9.41
CA LYS A 258 1.65 31.97 8.37
C LYS A 258 2.69 32.45 7.36
N ILE A 259 3.63 31.57 7.01
CA ILE A 259 4.67 31.81 5.99
C ILE A 259 4.33 30.93 4.79
N TYR A 260 4.01 31.57 3.67
CA TYR A 260 3.80 30.86 2.41
C TYR A 260 5.13 30.67 1.70
N VAL A 261 5.49 29.44 1.42
CA VAL A 261 6.74 29.05 0.77
C VAL A 261 6.43 28.57 -0.64
N SER A 262 6.91 29.31 -1.65
CA SER A 262 6.76 28.89 -3.05
C SER A 262 7.78 27.82 -3.42
N GLU A 263 7.54 27.11 -4.52
CA GLU A 263 8.45 26.11 -5.06
C GLU A 263 9.87 26.72 -5.28
N LYS A 264 9.93 27.94 -5.84
CA LYS A 264 11.21 28.66 -6.00
C LYS A 264 11.93 28.92 -4.68
N THR A 265 11.18 29.28 -3.64
CA THR A 265 11.73 29.51 -2.30
C THR A 265 12.29 28.22 -1.72
N ILE A 266 11.64 27.07 -1.95
CA ILE A 266 12.16 25.77 -1.50
C ILE A 266 13.55 25.50 -2.10
N PHE A 267 13.73 25.73 -3.41
CA PHE A 267 15.04 25.53 -4.07
C PHE A 267 16.11 26.51 -3.55
N ILE A 268 15.74 27.78 -3.29
CA ILE A 268 16.66 28.79 -2.73
C ILE A 268 17.10 28.38 -1.34
N LEU A 269 16.16 27.99 -0.47
CA LEU A 269 16.48 27.53 0.90
C LEU A 269 17.33 26.27 0.88
N ALA A 270 17.01 25.30 0.03
CA ALA A 270 17.80 24.08 -0.13
C ALA A 270 19.27 24.41 -0.49
N LYS A 271 19.47 25.38 -1.41
CA LYS A 271 20.82 25.84 -1.79
C LYS A 271 21.54 26.52 -0.63
N ILE A 272 20.86 27.40 0.13
CA ILE A 272 21.43 28.09 1.30
C ILE A 272 21.85 27.10 2.38
N PHE A 273 20.98 26.12 2.70
CA PHE A 273 21.22 25.12 3.72
C PHE A 273 22.00 23.90 3.21
N ARG A 274 22.47 23.93 1.96
CA ARG A 274 23.23 22.84 1.31
C ARG A 274 22.50 21.49 1.34
N ILE A 275 21.16 21.52 1.26
CA ILE A 275 20.33 20.33 1.15
C ILE A 275 20.34 19.87 -0.31
N LYS A 276 20.75 18.64 -0.56
CA LYS A 276 20.69 18.05 -1.90
C LYS A 276 19.27 17.61 -2.20
N ILE A 277 18.64 18.20 -3.22
CA ILE A 277 17.36 17.76 -3.78
C ILE A 277 17.67 16.82 -4.94
N GLY A 278 17.17 15.60 -4.88
CA GLY A 278 17.27 14.63 -5.98
C GLY A 278 16.30 15.00 -7.12
N LYS A 279 16.46 14.36 -8.28
CA LYS A 279 15.61 14.61 -9.45
C LYS A 279 14.14 14.22 -9.21
N TRP A 280 13.89 13.22 -8.39
CA TRP A 280 12.53 12.81 -8.05
C TRP A 280 11.85 13.83 -7.11
N GLU A 281 12.57 14.30 -6.10
CA GLU A 281 12.09 15.36 -5.22
C GLU A 281 11.84 16.65 -5.98
N GLU A 282 12.72 17.01 -6.94
CA GLU A 282 12.53 18.14 -7.84
C GLU A 282 11.26 17.98 -8.68
N TYR A 283 11.02 16.80 -9.24
CA TYR A 283 9.78 16.49 -9.97
C TYR A 283 8.55 16.66 -9.07
N CYS A 284 8.56 16.14 -7.85
CA CYS A 284 7.46 16.28 -6.90
C CYS A 284 7.22 17.75 -6.49
N ILE A 285 8.29 18.54 -6.25
CA ILE A 285 8.18 19.96 -5.91
C ILE A 285 7.54 20.75 -7.06
N ASN A 286 7.91 20.43 -8.31
CA ASN A 286 7.36 21.07 -9.50
C ASN A 286 5.94 20.59 -9.85
N ASN A 287 5.50 19.45 -9.29
CA ASN A 287 4.16 18.88 -9.47
C ASN A 287 3.48 18.64 -8.10
N PRO A 288 3.18 19.71 -7.33
CA PRO A 288 2.77 19.60 -5.93
C PRO A 288 1.35 19.03 -5.75
N TYR A 289 0.56 18.96 -6.81
CA TYR A 289 -0.78 18.39 -6.79
C TYR A 289 -0.75 16.95 -7.31
N MET A 290 -0.33 16.02 -6.44
CA MET A 290 -0.32 14.59 -6.71
C MET A 290 -1.73 14.03 -6.46
N THR A 291 -2.64 14.37 -7.38
CA THR A 291 -4.06 14.00 -7.27
C THR A 291 -4.48 13.08 -8.41
N PHE A 292 -5.34 12.12 -8.08
CA PHE A 292 -5.73 11.00 -8.92
C PHE A 292 -7.25 10.79 -8.91
N ASN A 293 -7.75 10.05 -9.88
CA ASN A 293 -9.09 9.48 -9.80
C ASN A 293 -9.03 8.25 -8.88
N THR A 294 -9.35 8.45 -7.61
CA THR A 294 -9.24 7.41 -6.58
C THR A 294 -10.55 6.68 -6.34
N VAL A 295 -10.43 5.46 -5.81
CA VAL A 295 -11.54 4.70 -5.22
C VAL A 295 -11.24 4.38 -3.76
N SER A 296 -12.29 4.35 -2.94
CA SER A 296 -12.31 4.02 -1.53
C SER A 296 -13.31 2.89 -1.28
N PRO A 297 -13.40 2.31 -0.07
CA PRO A 297 -14.43 1.31 0.24
C PRO A 297 -15.85 1.75 -0.09
N GLU A 298 -16.18 3.03 0.07
CA GLU A 298 -17.52 3.58 -0.20
C GLU A 298 -17.95 3.39 -1.66
N ASP A 299 -17.01 3.43 -2.62
CA ASP A 299 -17.30 3.22 -4.05
C ASP A 299 -17.74 1.77 -4.35
N PHE A 300 -17.52 0.86 -3.41
CA PHE A 300 -17.92 -0.55 -3.47
C PHE A 300 -19.04 -0.90 -2.47
N GLY A 301 -19.67 0.10 -1.85
CA GLY A 301 -20.69 -0.11 -0.82
C GLY A 301 -20.15 -0.68 0.49
N LEU A 302 -18.86 -0.53 0.77
CA LEU A 302 -18.20 -0.99 1.98
C LEU A 302 -17.95 0.19 2.94
N ASP A 303 -17.89 -0.11 4.25
CA ASP A 303 -17.61 0.90 5.26
C ASP A 303 -16.16 1.36 5.18
N ASN A 304 -15.94 2.67 5.10
CA ASN A 304 -14.63 3.29 5.16
C ASN A 304 -14.19 3.44 6.63
N THR A 305 -12.99 2.99 6.96
CA THR A 305 -12.45 3.09 8.32
C THR A 305 -12.17 4.55 8.69
N PHE A 306 -11.57 5.30 7.76
CA PHE A 306 -11.30 6.73 7.91
C PHE A 306 -11.54 7.46 6.58
N SER A 307 -12.73 8.05 6.44
CA SER A 307 -13.08 8.84 5.24
C SER A 307 -12.45 10.23 5.21
N ASN A 308 -11.97 10.73 6.36
CA ASN A 308 -11.33 12.05 6.47
C ASN A 308 -10.04 12.02 7.30
N LEU A 309 -9.14 12.96 6.99
CA LEU A 309 -7.81 13.02 7.59
C LEU A 309 -7.86 13.38 9.09
N GLU A 310 -8.83 14.16 9.52
CA GLU A 310 -8.95 14.57 10.94
C GLU A 310 -9.21 13.37 11.84
N ALA A 311 -10.16 12.51 11.47
CA ALA A 311 -10.46 11.28 12.19
C ALA A 311 -9.23 10.36 12.26
N LEU A 312 -8.52 10.19 11.15
CA LEU A 312 -7.30 9.39 11.07
C LEU A 312 -6.18 9.94 11.98
N ILE A 313 -5.90 11.24 11.93
CA ILE A 313 -4.85 11.85 12.76
C ILE A 313 -5.23 11.85 14.24
N ASN A 314 -6.52 11.99 14.56
CA ASN A 314 -6.99 11.87 15.93
C ASN A 314 -6.79 10.45 16.48
N ASP A 315 -7.03 9.42 15.69
CA ASP A 315 -6.74 8.03 16.05
C ASP A 315 -5.24 7.83 16.31
N ILE A 316 -4.37 8.33 15.42
CA ILE A 316 -2.91 8.32 15.60
C ILE A 316 -2.51 9.03 16.89
N LYS A 317 -3.14 10.16 17.23
CA LYS A 317 -2.90 10.90 18.48
C LYS A 317 -3.28 10.08 19.70
N LEU A 318 -4.42 9.39 19.67
CA LEU A 318 -4.88 8.56 20.78
C LEU A 318 -3.92 7.39 21.05
N MET A 319 -3.40 6.76 19.99
CA MET A 319 -2.40 5.69 20.10
C MET A 319 -1.05 6.15 20.69
N ASN A 320 -0.79 7.47 20.68
CA ASN A 320 0.48 8.05 21.16
C ASN A 320 0.42 8.57 22.59
N LYS A 321 -0.71 8.43 23.29
CA LYS A 321 -0.79 8.74 24.72
C LYS A 321 0.02 7.70 25.48
N PRO A 322 0.96 8.10 26.36
CA PRO A 322 1.56 7.16 27.29
C PRO A 322 0.45 6.52 28.12
N VAL A 323 0.46 5.19 28.20
CA VAL A 323 -0.40 4.40 29.08
C VAL A 323 -0.03 4.69 30.53
#